data_1eec9dd80532daaf675dca143b080372
#
_entry.id   1eec9dd80532daaf675dca143b080372
#
_cell.length_a   1.000
_cell.length_b   1.000
_cell.length_c   1.000
_cell.angle_alpha   90.00
_cell.angle_beta   90.00
_cell.angle_gamma   90.00
#
_symmetry.space_group_name_H-M   'P 1'
#
loop_
_entity.id
_entity.type
_entity.pdbx_description
1 polymer ?
#
loop_
_entity_poly.entity_id
_entity_poly.type
_entity_poly.pdbx_seq_one_letter_code
_entity_poly.pdbx_strand_id
1 'polypeptide(L)'
;MGRLTREASDEGVRAKGRAVVSHQVAEAVLETVREEDVNLLVAGWKGTGRRGLVLGTNVDRFVQEAPCDVIVFKSAGLREKLSRILVMNAPEWHVSYATGYAILLAKRHKAEITIFSAAQTEAELNQEKGYSNRLAEMCKTHGVRVEEKFVKVRSIVDAVVAEAKGYDLLVVGASSEWRLTQFAFGAMQDQIARHADGPVLMVRKVQKREQKSKVAGAPSTVPPFVP
;
A
#
# COMPACT_ATOMS: atom_id res chain seq x y z
N MET A 1 16.31 -21.53 -0.95
CA MET A 1 16.90 -20.29 -0.39
C MET A 1 17.90 -19.63 -1.33
N GLY A 2 18.84 -20.37 -1.95
CA GLY A 2 19.92 -19.77 -2.76
C GLY A 2 19.51 -18.99 -4.01
N ARG A 3 18.29 -19.18 -4.57
CA ARG A 3 17.88 -18.46 -5.78
C ARG A 3 17.51 -17.00 -5.48
N LEU A 4 16.63 -16.76 -4.51
CA LEU A 4 16.18 -15.39 -4.17
C LEU A 4 17.34 -14.54 -3.62
N THR A 5 18.24 -15.12 -2.84
CA THR A 5 19.41 -14.39 -2.33
C THR A 5 20.41 -14.05 -3.44
N ARG A 6 20.55 -14.90 -4.46
CA ARG A 6 21.33 -14.59 -5.66
C ARG A 6 20.71 -13.48 -6.48
N GLU A 7 19.42 -13.60 -6.80
CA GLU A 7 18.67 -12.57 -7.56
C GLU A 7 18.78 -11.19 -6.88
N ALA A 8 18.66 -11.14 -5.53
CA ALA A 8 18.85 -9.90 -4.78
C ALA A 8 20.30 -9.37 -4.87
N SER A 9 21.29 -10.27 -4.81
CA SER A 9 22.70 -9.91 -4.93
C SER A 9 23.04 -9.35 -6.31
N ASP A 10 22.47 -9.94 -7.38
CA ASP A 10 22.66 -9.50 -8.76
C ASP A 10 22.10 -8.08 -8.99
N GLU A 11 21.08 -7.71 -8.22
CA GLU A 11 20.50 -6.35 -8.17
C GLU A 11 21.23 -5.42 -7.17
N GLY A 12 22.35 -5.85 -6.58
CA GLY A 12 23.14 -5.07 -5.63
C GLY A 12 22.54 -4.97 -4.22
N VAL A 13 21.55 -5.80 -3.90
CA VAL A 13 20.86 -5.82 -2.60
C VAL A 13 21.45 -6.91 -1.71
N ARG A 14 21.91 -6.55 -0.50
CA ARG A 14 22.31 -7.53 0.50
C ARG A 14 21.09 -8.29 1.01
N ALA A 15 21.06 -9.61 0.82
CA ALA A 15 19.97 -10.45 1.28
C ALA A 15 20.49 -11.62 2.14
N LYS A 16 19.77 -11.90 3.23
CA LYS A 16 20.02 -13.02 4.13
C LYS A 16 18.80 -13.93 4.13
N GLY A 17 19.00 -15.22 3.87
CA GLY A 17 17.93 -16.21 3.99
C GLY A 17 17.84 -16.76 5.41
N ARG A 18 16.62 -16.82 5.97
CA ARG A 18 16.32 -17.47 7.25
C ARG A 18 15.25 -18.54 7.03
N ALA A 19 15.44 -19.73 7.57
CA ALA A 19 14.44 -20.80 7.60
C ALA A 19 14.02 -21.03 9.06
N VAL A 20 12.74 -21.04 9.30
CA VAL A 20 12.15 -21.33 10.60
C VAL A 20 11.14 -22.46 10.44
N VAL A 21 11.19 -23.46 11.30
CA VAL A 21 10.20 -24.55 11.35
C VAL A 21 9.14 -24.15 12.41
N SER A 22 7.91 -23.99 11.99
CA SER A 22 6.82 -23.65 12.90
C SER A 22 5.48 -24.18 12.37
N HIS A 23 4.60 -24.60 13.27
CA HIS A 23 3.20 -24.87 12.96
C HIS A 23 2.34 -23.60 12.86
N GLN A 24 2.85 -22.46 13.38
CA GLN A 24 2.20 -21.16 13.38
C GLN A 24 3.03 -20.15 12.57
N VAL A 25 2.86 -20.20 11.24
CA VAL A 25 3.68 -19.40 10.31
C VAL A 25 3.64 -17.90 10.64
N ALA A 26 2.44 -17.34 10.94
CA ALA A 26 2.32 -15.92 11.24
C ALA A 26 3.10 -15.53 12.49
N GLU A 27 3.04 -16.33 13.55
CA GLU A 27 3.79 -16.07 14.79
C GLU A 27 5.29 -16.07 14.56
N ALA A 28 5.81 -17.10 13.90
CA ALA A 28 7.23 -17.21 13.61
C ALA A 28 7.77 -16.03 12.77
N VAL A 29 6.97 -15.54 11.82
CA VAL A 29 7.33 -14.34 11.04
C VAL A 29 7.31 -13.09 11.92
N LEU A 30 6.29 -12.91 12.76
CA LEU A 30 6.16 -11.74 13.64
C LEU A 30 7.25 -11.72 14.73
N GLU A 31 7.65 -12.88 15.25
CA GLU A 31 8.82 -13.00 16.15
C GLU A 31 10.09 -12.56 15.43
N THR A 32 10.33 -13.08 14.21
CA THR A 32 11.49 -12.67 13.40
C THR A 32 11.50 -11.17 13.14
N VAL A 33 10.35 -10.57 12.85
CA VAL A 33 10.21 -9.12 12.65
C VAL A 33 10.62 -8.34 13.90
N ARG A 34 10.28 -8.84 15.09
CA ARG A 34 10.65 -8.20 16.38
C ARG A 34 12.13 -8.40 16.70
N GLU A 35 12.65 -9.62 16.54
CA GLU A 35 14.04 -9.98 16.83
C GLU A 35 15.06 -9.23 15.96
N GLU A 36 14.74 -9.06 14.67
CA GLU A 36 15.65 -8.43 13.69
C GLU A 36 15.37 -6.91 13.53
N ASP A 37 14.49 -6.33 14.36
CA ASP A 37 14.07 -4.91 14.32
C ASP A 37 13.69 -4.45 12.90
N VAL A 38 12.88 -5.26 12.22
CA VAL A 38 12.46 -5.04 10.83
C VAL A 38 11.59 -3.79 10.75
N ASN A 39 11.89 -2.89 9.82
CA ASN A 39 11.12 -1.66 9.61
C ASN A 39 10.04 -1.79 8.52
N LEU A 40 10.13 -2.80 7.65
CA LEU A 40 9.16 -3.08 6.60
C LEU A 40 8.99 -4.59 6.40
N LEU A 41 7.77 -5.09 6.53
CA LEU A 41 7.38 -6.46 6.18
C LEU A 41 6.66 -6.47 4.83
N VAL A 42 7.17 -7.25 3.88
CA VAL A 42 6.52 -7.45 2.58
C VAL A 42 5.96 -8.87 2.49
N ALA A 43 4.67 -9.00 2.27
CA ALA A 43 3.99 -10.28 2.16
C ALA A 43 3.26 -10.43 0.82
N GLY A 44 3.39 -11.60 0.21
CA GLY A 44 2.65 -11.95 -1.00
C GLY A 44 1.21 -12.40 -0.68
N TRP A 45 0.28 -12.06 -1.57
CA TRP A 45 -1.11 -12.50 -1.50
C TRP A 45 -1.59 -13.03 -2.85
N LYS A 46 -2.28 -14.18 -2.82
CA LYS A 46 -2.77 -14.84 -4.04
C LYS A 46 -4.11 -14.32 -4.57
N GLY A 47 -4.73 -13.36 -3.88
CA GLY A 47 -6.03 -12.80 -4.29
C GLY A 47 -7.24 -13.63 -3.86
N THR A 48 -7.06 -14.78 -3.19
CA THR A 48 -8.14 -15.65 -2.73
C THR A 48 -8.12 -15.75 -1.21
N GLY A 49 -9.22 -15.42 -0.56
CA GLY A 49 -9.43 -15.60 0.88
C GLY A 49 -10.53 -16.62 1.16
N ARG A 50 -10.47 -17.33 2.31
CA ARG A 50 -11.59 -18.11 2.82
C ARG A 50 -12.69 -17.15 3.31
N ARG A 51 -13.97 -17.63 3.36
CA ARG A 51 -15.06 -16.85 3.95
C ARG A 51 -14.68 -16.36 5.35
N GLY A 52 -14.83 -15.06 5.60
CA GLY A 52 -14.51 -14.41 6.89
C GLY A 52 -13.08 -13.90 7.04
N LEU A 53 -12.14 -14.24 6.14
CA LEU A 53 -10.78 -13.73 6.12
C LEU A 53 -10.55 -12.96 4.82
N VAL A 54 -10.04 -11.74 4.91
CA VAL A 54 -9.92 -10.87 3.75
C VAL A 54 -8.77 -11.29 2.85
N LEU A 55 -7.57 -11.42 3.42
CA LEU A 55 -6.34 -11.75 2.70
C LEU A 55 -5.82 -13.15 3.07
N GLY A 56 -6.44 -13.80 4.06
CA GLY A 56 -6.03 -15.08 4.62
C GLY A 56 -5.34 -14.95 5.97
N THR A 57 -5.44 -15.99 6.80
CA THR A 57 -5.09 -15.96 8.23
C THR A 57 -3.71 -15.36 8.53
N ASN A 58 -2.68 -15.71 7.74
CA ASN A 58 -1.32 -15.21 8.00
C ASN A 58 -1.16 -13.74 7.61
N VAL A 59 -1.68 -13.35 6.44
CA VAL A 59 -1.55 -11.97 5.93
C VAL A 59 -2.37 -11.01 6.78
N ASP A 60 -3.59 -11.38 7.17
CA ASP A 60 -4.43 -10.57 8.06
C ASP A 60 -3.72 -10.35 9.40
N ARG A 61 -3.07 -11.37 9.98
CA ARG A 61 -2.27 -11.23 11.20
C ARG A 61 -1.05 -10.32 10.99
N PHE A 62 -0.34 -10.43 9.88
CA PHE A 62 0.78 -9.52 9.58
C PHE A 62 0.34 -8.07 9.57
N VAL A 63 -0.78 -7.79 8.89
CA VAL A 63 -1.30 -6.41 8.82
C VAL A 63 -1.75 -5.91 10.19
N GLN A 64 -2.34 -6.76 11.02
CA GLN A 64 -2.87 -6.37 12.33
C GLN A 64 -1.78 -6.28 13.42
N GLU A 65 -0.82 -7.18 13.43
CA GLU A 65 0.07 -7.41 14.58
C GLU A 65 1.52 -6.95 14.34
N ALA A 66 1.96 -6.75 13.07
CA ALA A 66 3.35 -6.37 12.82
C ALA A 66 3.68 -4.99 13.43
N PRO A 67 4.80 -4.88 14.19
CA PRO A 67 5.22 -3.63 14.79
C PRO A 67 5.88 -2.65 13.81
N CYS A 68 5.97 -3.03 12.54
CA CYS A 68 6.58 -2.28 11.45
C CYS A 68 5.58 -1.96 10.34
N ASP A 69 6.00 -1.25 9.31
CA ASP A 69 5.22 -1.04 8.10
C ASP A 69 4.95 -2.37 7.40
N VAL A 70 3.82 -2.48 6.73
CA VAL A 70 3.44 -3.70 6.00
C VAL A 70 3.03 -3.35 4.58
N ILE A 71 3.62 -4.08 3.64
CA ILE A 71 3.17 -4.12 2.25
C ILE A 71 2.60 -5.50 1.98
N VAL A 72 1.39 -5.54 1.44
CA VAL A 72 0.79 -6.75 0.89
C VAL A 72 0.72 -6.61 -0.62
N PHE A 73 1.28 -7.58 -1.32
CA PHE A 73 1.40 -7.54 -2.76
C PHE A 73 0.67 -8.70 -3.43
N LYS A 74 -0.30 -8.37 -4.28
CA LYS A 74 -0.97 -9.29 -5.19
C LYS A 74 -0.29 -9.18 -6.55
N SER A 75 0.42 -10.25 -6.96
CA SER A 75 1.25 -10.26 -8.17
C SER A 75 0.52 -10.70 -9.44
N ALA A 76 -0.80 -10.89 -9.42
CA ALA A 76 -1.59 -11.40 -10.54
C ALA A 76 -1.30 -10.64 -11.84
N GLY A 77 -0.65 -11.27 -12.81
CA GLY A 77 -0.35 -10.66 -14.10
C GLY A 77 0.72 -9.54 -14.07
N LEU A 78 1.54 -9.48 -13.02
CA LEU A 78 2.62 -8.48 -12.95
C LEU A 78 3.58 -8.64 -14.13
N ARG A 79 3.86 -7.53 -14.80
CA ARG A 79 4.84 -7.45 -15.89
C ARG A 79 6.22 -7.10 -15.33
N GLU A 80 7.30 -7.54 -15.99
CA GLU A 80 8.67 -7.19 -15.62
C GLU A 80 8.91 -5.67 -15.66
N LYS A 81 8.26 -4.97 -16.59
CA LYS A 81 8.34 -3.51 -16.71
C LYS A 81 6.97 -2.89 -16.45
N LEU A 82 6.95 -1.97 -15.52
CA LEU A 82 5.79 -1.11 -15.28
C LEU A 82 5.90 0.16 -16.15
N SER A 83 4.81 0.54 -16.77
CA SER A 83 4.72 1.78 -17.56
C SER A 83 3.70 2.75 -16.96
N ARG A 84 2.62 2.25 -16.36
CA ARG A 84 1.54 3.06 -15.78
C ARG A 84 1.14 2.52 -14.41
N ILE A 85 1.20 3.37 -13.41
CA ILE A 85 0.85 3.05 -12.02
C ILE A 85 -0.35 3.90 -11.61
N LEU A 86 -1.42 3.25 -11.12
CA LEU A 86 -2.59 3.91 -10.57
C LEU A 86 -2.44 4.01 -9.05
N VAL A 87 -2.52 5.21 -8.50
CA VAL A 87 -2.57 5.44 -7.05
C VAL A 87 -3.98 5.88 -6.68
N MET A 88 -4.65 5.09 -5.87
CA MET A 88 -5.95 5.47 -5.32
C MET A 88 -5.76 6.60 -4.31
N ASN A 89 -6.34 7.77 -4.60
CA ASN A 89 -6.39 8.87 -3.64
C ASN A 89 -7.45 8.59 -2.56
N ALA A 90 -7.16 9.02 -1.36
CA ALA A 90 -8.08 9.10 -0.24
C ALA A 90 -7.52 10.09 0.79
N PRO A 91 -8.38 10.72 1.64
CA PRO A 91 -7.95 11.68 2.65
C PRO A 91 -7.25 10.98 3.84
N GLU A 92 -6.37 10.07 3.55
CA GLU A 92 -5.73 9.17 4.50
C GLU A 92 -4.21 9.33 4.45
N TRP A 93 -3.56 9.44 5.59
CA TRP A 93 -2.11 9.60 5.67
C TRP A 93 -1.35 8.39 5.12
N HIS A 94 -1.92 7.18 5.16
CA HIS A 94 -1.35 5.98 4.56
C HIS A 94 -1.15 6.11 3.05
N VAL A 95 -1.98 6.92 2.37
CA VAL A 95 -1.89 7.14 0.92
C VAL A 95 -0.60 7.86 0.54
N SER A 96 -0.13 8.80 1.35
CA SER A 96 1.16 9.48 1.11
C SER A 96 2.32 8.48 1.13
N TYR A 97 2.32 7.52 2.06
CA TYR A 97 3.34 6.46 2.08
C TYR A 97 3.19 5.49 0.91
N ALA A 98 1.96 5.11 0.56
CA ALA A 98 1.69 4.29 -0.61
C ALA A 98 2.19 4.97 -1.89
N THR A 99 1.97 6.28 -2.03
CA THR A 99 2.50 7.09 -3.14
C THR A 99 4.02 7.12 -3.14
N GLY A 100 4.68 7.17 -1.98
CA GLY A 100 6.13 7.07 -1.88
C GLY A 100 6.67 5.76 -2.49
N TYR A 101 6.06 4.62 -2.19
CA TYR A 101 6.43 3.35 -2.83
C TYR A 101 6.13 3.34 -4.34
N ALA A 102 5.01 3.95 -4.76
CA ALA A 102 4.71 4.13 -6.19
C ALA A 102 5.79 4.95 -6.90
N ILE A 103 6.29 6.03 -6.28
CA ILE A 103 7.38 6.87 -6.79
C ILE A 103 8.67 6.05 -6.95
N LEU A 104 9.05 5.23 -5.96
CA LEU A 104 10.23 4.37 -6.06
C LEU A 104 10.14 3.41 -7.26
N LEU A 105 8.99 2.76 -7.43
CA LEU A 105 8.74 1.88 -8.56
C LEU A 105 8.72 2.64 -9.89
N ALA A 106 8.06 3.80 -9.93
CA ALA A 106 8.00 4.64 -11.13
C ALA A 106 9.40 5.10 -11.58
N LYS A 107 10.27 5.50 -10.64
CA LYS A 107 11.67 5.85 -10.95
C LYS A 107 12.44 4.66 -11.50
N ARG A 108 12.33 3.48 -10.88
CA ARG A 108 13.04 2.27 -11.32
C ARG A 108 12.62 1.82 -12.73
N HIS A 109 11.32 1.92 -13.04
CA HIS A 109 10.75 1.44 -14.29
C HIS A 109 10.55 2.54 -15.35
N LYS A 110 10.76 3.81 -15.01
CA LYS A 110 10.45 5.00 -15.83
C LYS A 110 8.94 5.07 -16.16
N ALA A 111 8.12 4.66 -15.20
CA ALA A 111 6.66 4.68 -15.31
C ALA A 111 6.08 6.06 -15.00
N GLU A 112 4.86 6.29 -15.45
CA GLU A 112 4.04 7.43 -15.03
C GLU A 112 3.06 7.02 -13.93
N ILE A 113 2.67 7.98 -13.10
CA ILE A 113 1.69 7.79 -12.04
C ILE A 113 0.41 8.53 -12.39
N THR A 114 -0.73 7.90 -12.20
CA THR A 114 -2.04 8.56 -12.20
C THR A 114 -2.60 8.51 -10.78
N ILE A 115 -2.89 9.68 -10.22
CA ILE A 115 -3.61 9.80 -8.95
C ILE A 115 -5.08 9.84 -9.25
N PHE A 116 -5.81 8.81 -8.80
CA PHE A 116 -7.21 8.61 -9.10
C PHE A 116 -8.07 8.93 -7.89
N SER A 117 -8.92 9.94 -8.03
CA SER A 117 -9.90 10.38 -7.04
C SER A 117 -11.30 10.04 -7.50
N ALA A 118 -12.01 9.24 -6.74
CA ALA A 118 -13.39 8.86 -7.00
C ALA A 118 -14.27 9.20 -5.80
N ALA A 119 -15.36 9.91 -6.01
CA ALA A 119 -16.28 10.33 -4.96
C ALA A 119 -17.75 10.20 -5.40
N GLN A 120 -18.67 10.12 -4.45
CA GLN A 120 -20.11 10.01 -4.73
C GLN A 120 -20.75 11.38 -4.92
N THR A 121 -20.21 12.39 -4.29
CA THR A 121 -20.70 13.76 -4.35
C THR A 121 -19.64 14.74 -4.88
N GLU A 122 -20.10 15.88 -5.40
CA GLU A 122 -19.21 16.95 -5.86
C GLU A 122 -18.42 17.58 -4.70
N ALA A 123 -19.04 17.66 -3.52
CA ALA A 123 -18.40 18.18 -2.31
C ALA A 123 -17.22 17.30 -1.88
N GLU A 124 -17.40 15.98 -1.84
CA GLU A 124 -16.32 15.01 -1.57
C GLU A 124 -15.22 15.13 -2.63
N LEU A 125 -15.57 15.19 -3.93
CA LEU A 125 -14.61 15.30 -5.01
C LEU A 125 -13.75 16.56 -4.88
N ASN A 126 -14.33 17.68 -4.43
CA ASN A 126 -13.58 18.91 -4.18
C ASN A 126 -12.62 18.79 -2.99
N GLN A 127 -12.97 18.03 -1.95
CA GLN A 127 -12.05 17.71 -0.86
C GLN A 127 -10.89 16.85 -1.34
N GLU A 128 -11.17 15.84 -2.17
CA GLU A 128 -10.17 14.96 -2.76
C GLU A 128 -9.11 15.72 -3.59
N LYS A 129 -9.47 16.82 -4.26
CA LYS A 129 -8.55 17.66 -5.04
C LYS A 129 -7.38 18.18 -4.19
N GLY A 130 -7.64 18.61 -2.97
CA GLY A 130 -6.61 19.11 -2.07
C GLY A 130 -5.59 18.03 -1.65
N TYR A 131 -6.04 16.79 -1.49
CA TYR A 131 -5.17 15.65 -1.19
C TYR A 131 -4.40 15.22 -2.44
N SER A 132 -5.07 15.10 -3.58
CA SER A 132 -4.48 14.75 -4.86
C SER A 132 -3.33 15.70 -5.24
N ASN A 133 -3.55 17.01 -5.15
CA ASN A 133 -2.52 18.02 -5.44
C ASN A 133 -1.24 17.81 -4.62
N ARG A 134 -1.36 17.48 -3.32
CA ARG A 134 -0.18 17.20 -2.47
C ARG A 134 0.59 15.96 -2.93
N LEU A 135 -0.12 14.91 -3.33
CA LEU A 135 0.49 13.69 -3.86
C LEU A 135 1.14 13.95 -5.22
N ALA A 136 0.49 14.77 -6.07
CA ALA A 136 1.05 15.17 -7.36
C ALA A 136 2.33 15.99 -7.20
N GLU A 137 2.36 16.94 -6.27
CA GLU A 137 3.59 17.70 -5.96
C GLU A 137 4.70 16.79 -5.43
N MET A 138 4.37 15.80 -4.61
CA MET A 138 5.34 14.80 -4.15
C MET A 138 5.94 14.02 -5.35
N CYS A 139 5.13 13.60 -6.31
CA CYS A 139 5.60 12.93 -7.52
C CYS A 139 6.53 13.85 -8.36
N LYS A 140 6.12 15.09 -8.60
CA LYS A 140 6.90 16.09 -9.37
C LYS A 140 8.24 16.38 -8.71
N THR A 141 8.27 16.58 -7.40
CA THR A 141 9.50 16.83 -6.63
C THR A 141 10.51 15.68 -6.78
N HIS A 142 10.03 14.45 -6.97
CA HIS A 142 10.87 13.28 -7.22
C HIS A 142 11.16 13.02 -8.70
N GLY A 143 10.75 13.91 -9.61
CA GLY A 143 10.98 13.80 -11.05
C GLY A 143 10.13 12.73 -11.74
N VAL A 144 8.98 12.37 -11.18
CA VAL A 144 8.06 11.39 -11.76
C VAL A 144 6.91 12.10 -12.46
N ARG A 145 6.61 11.68 -13.69
CA ARG A 145 5.44 12.17 -14.42
C ARG A 145 4.17 11.74 -13.72
N VAL A 146 3.25 12.69 -13.51
CA VAL A 146 2.02 12.45 -12.79
C VAL A 146 0.84 13.12 -13.47
N GLU A 147 -0.28 12.41 -13.52
CA GLU A 147 -1.59 12.91 -13.90
C GLU A 147 -2.56 12.79 -12.74
N GLU A 148 -3.57 13.67 -12.70
CA GLU A 148 -4.65 13.62 -11.73
C GLU A 148 -5.96 13.36 -12.45
N LYS A 149 -6.72 12.37 -11.99
CA LYS A 149 -8.02 12.01 -12.57
C LYS A 149 -9.11 12.03 -11.50
N PHE A 150 -10.18 12.78 -11.77
CA PHE A 150 -11.30 12.97 -10.85
C PHE A 150 -12.59 12.48 -11.49
N VAL A 151 -13.30 11.58 -10.81
CA VAL A 151 -14.56 11.04 -11.30
C VAL A 151 -15.62 11.02 -10.22
N LYS A 152 -16.83 11.48 -10.60
CA LYS A 152 -18.03 11.34 -9.77
C LYS A 152 -18.73 10.04 -10.12
N VAL A 153 -18.95 9.16 -9.13
CA VAL A 153 -19.42 7.79 -9.33
C VAL A 153 -20.46 7.39 -8.29
N ARG A 154 -21.21 6.33 -8.57
CA ARG A 154 -22.11 5.72 -7.58
C ARG A 154 -21.39 4.74 -6.65
N SER A 155 -20.40 4.01 -7.18
CA SER A 155 -19.59 3.03 -6.47
C SER A 155 -18.12 3.35 -6.68
N ILE A 156 -17.42 3.72 -5.61
CA ILE A 156 -15.98 4.01 -5.63
C ILE A 156 -15.21 2.72 -5.96
N VAL A 157 -15.59 1.58 -5.36
CA VAL A 157 -14.96 0.28 -5.58
C VAL A 157 -14.99 -0.08 -7.06
N ASP A 158 -16.18 -0.03 -7.69
CA ASP A 158 -16.32 -0.39 -9.10
C ASP A 158 -15.54 0.54 -10.02
N ALA A 159 -15.51 1.83 -9.70
CA ALA A 159 -14.76 2.82 -10.48
C ALA A 159 -13.25 2.57 -10.42
N VAL A 160 -12.70 2.33 -9.21
CA VAL A 160 -11.26 2.03 -9.05
C VAL A 160 -10.90 0.72 -9.74
N VAL A 161 -11.72 -0.32 -9.59
CA VAL A 161 -11.48 -1.63 -10.23
C VAL A 161 -11.54 -1.52 -11.75
N ALA A 162 -12.50 -0.77 -12.29
CA ALA A 162 -12.62 -0.54 -13.71
C ALA A 162 -11.43 0.25 -14.28
N GLU A 163 -11.03 1.32 -13.59
CA GLU A 163 -9.89 2.16 -13.99
C GLU A 163 -8.58 1.37 -13.94
N ALA A 164 -8.37 0.55 -12.92
CA ALA A 164 -7.15 -0.24 -12.72
C ALA A 164 -6.82 -1.18 -13.89
N LYS A 165 -7.80 -1.58 -14.71
CA LYS A 165 -7.59 -2.42 -15.89
C LYS A 165 -6.66 -1.78 -16.95
N GLY A 166 -6.56 -0.45 -16.93
CA GLY A 166 -5.68 0.31 -17.83
C GLY A 166 -4.25 0.50 -17.31
N TYR A 167 -3.90 -0.11 -16.16
CA TYR A 167 -2.63 0.12 -15.48
C TYR A 167 -1.89 -1.19 -15.18
N ASP A 168 -0.56 -1.09 -15.05
CA ASP A 168 0.30 -2.24 -14.73
C ASP A 168 0.32 -2.54 -13.23
N LEU A 169 -0.02 -1.56 -12.38
CA LEU A 169 -0.06 -1.69 -10.93
C LEU A 169 -1.08 -0.73 -10.34
N LEU A 170 -1.93 -1.24 -9.45
CA LEU A 170 -2.76 -0.45 -8.55
C LEU A 170 -2.10 -0.35 -7.17
N VAL A 171 -2.00 0.87 -6.64
CA VAL A 171 -1.45 1.15 -5.32
C VAL A 171 -2.52 1.73 -4.42
N VAL A 172 -2.70 1.14 -3.23
CA VAL A 172 -3.75 1.48 -2.27
C VAL A 172 -3.14 1.66 -0.88
N GLY A 173 -3.43 2.77 -0.22
CA GLY A 173 -3.11 2.97 1.19
C GLY A 173 -4.19 2.38 2.10
N ALA A 174 -3.84 1.93 3.31
CA ALA A 174 -4.81 1.49 4.30
C ALA A 174 -5.72 2.64 4.75
N SER A 175 -6.93 2.33 5.20
CA SER A 175 -7.78 3.28 5.91
C SER A 175 -7.23 3.55 7.32
N SER A 176 -7.43 4.75 7.86
CA SER A 176 -7.07 5.08 9.25
C SER A 176 -7.88 4.26 10.27
N GLU A 177 -9.05 3.78 9.89
CA GLU A 177 -9.96 2.99 10.73
C GLU A 177 -9.71 1.49 10.69
N TRP A 178 -8.70 1.01 9.95
CA TRP A 178 -8.44 -0.42 9.78
C TRP A 178 -8.35 -1.19 11.11
N ARG A 179 -7.84 -0.57 12.18
CA ARG A 179 -7.73 -1.18 13.52
C ARG A 179 -9.07 -1.41 14.23
N LEU A 180 -10.10 -0.69 13.83
CA LEU A 180 -11.43 -0.74 14.46
C LEU A 180 -12.35 -1.74 13.77
N THR A 181 -11.89 -2.36 12.69
CA THR A 181 -12.71 -3.24 11.84
C THR A 181 -12.09 -4.63 11.73
N GLN A 182 -12.89 -5.58 11.28
CA GLN A 182 -12.44 -6.93 10.93
C GLN A 182 -11.65 -6.99 9.59
N PHE A 183 -11.46 -5.84 8.94
CA PHE A 183 -10.78 -5.73 7.65
C PHE A 183 -9.28 -5.51 7.86
N ALA A 184 -8.45 -6.02 6.93
CA ALA A 184 -7.00 -5.90 7.04
C ALA A 184 -6.52 -4.48 6.72
N PHE A 185 -7.01 -3.87 5.64
CA PHE A 185 -6.64 -2.51 5.21
C PHE A 185 -7.81 -1.52 5.28
N GLY A 186 -9.04 -1.98 5.57
CA GLY A 186 -10.29 -1.25 5.53
C GLY A 186 -11.27 -1.87 4.53
N ALA A 187 -12.57 -1.70 4.79
CA ALA A 187 -13.62 -2.39 4.03
C ALA A 187 -13.56 -2.12 2.52
N MET A 188 -13.35 -0.86 2.13
CA MET A 188 -13.27 -0.47 0.73
C MET A 188 -11.98 -0.93 0.07
N GLN A 189 -10.83 -0.76 0.73
CA GLN A 189 -9.52 -1.16 0.23
C GLN A 189 -9.44 -2.66 -0.02
N ASP A 190 -9.96 -3.45 0.91
CA ASP A 190 -10.00 -4.91 0.81
C ASP A 190 -10.92 -5.38 -0.32
N GLN A 191 -12.07 -4.72 -0.54
CA GLN A 191 -12.94 -5.00 -1.69
C GLN A 191 -12.25 -4.67 -3.01
N ILE A 192 -11.61 -3.50 -3.12
CA ILE A 192 -10.85 -3.12 -4.32
C ILE A 192 -9.78 -4.16 -4.63
N ALA A 193 -8.97 -4.55 -3.65
CA ALA A 193 -7.91 -5.53 -3.85
C ALA A 193 -8.41 -6.91 -4.27
N ARG A 194 -9.58 -7.33 -3.78
CA ARG A 194 -10.22 -8.60 -4.17
C ARG A 194 -10.73 -8.58 -5.61
N HIS A 195 -11.39 -7.48 -6.02
CA HIS A 195 -12.05 -7.39 -7.31
C HIS A 195 -11.14 -6.90 -8.44
N ALA A 196 -9.99 -6.28 -8.12
CA ALA A 196 -9.00 -5.94 -9.13
C ALA A 196 -8.42 -7.21 -9.77
N ASP A 197 -8.46 -7.30 -11.10
CA ASP A 197 -7.92 -8.45 -11.84
C ASP A 197 -6.38 -8.45 -11.91
N GLY A 198 -5.78 -7.26 -11.87
CA GLY A 198 -4.34 -7.03 -12.01
C GLY A 198 -3.57 -7.00 -10.68
N PRO A 199 -2.29 -6.61 -10.76
CA PRO A 199 -1.41 -6.45 -9.60
C PRO A 199 -1.88 -5.34 -8.67
N VAL A 200 -1.84 -5.60 -7.35
CA VAL A 200 -2.20 -4.61 -6.32
C VAL A 200 -1.13 -4.56 -5.25
N LEU A 201 -0.66 -3.36 -4.93
CA LEU A 201 0.21 -3.06 -3.80
C LEU A 201 -0.61 -2.36 -2.72
N MET A 202 -0.77 -2.98 -1.57
CA MET A 202 -1.47 -2.40 -0.43
C MET A 202 -0.46 -2.02 0.65
N VAL A 203 -0.54 -0.81 1.17
CA VAL A 203 0.45 -0.25 2.10
C VAL A 203 -0.21 0.14 3.41
N ARG A 204 0.30 -0.40 4.52
CA ARG A 204 -0.04 0.01 5.88
C ARG A 204 1.20 0.56 6.58
N LYS A 205 1.17 1.81 6.97
CA LYS A 205 2.20 2.43 7.82
C LYS A 205 1.89 2.15 9.29
N VAL A 206 2.90 1.75 10.06
CA VAL A 206 2.76 1.64 11.52
C VAL A 206 2.66 3.04 12.13
N GLN A 207 1.68 3.25 13.00
CA GLN A 207 1.67 4.41 13.88
C GLN A 207 2.62 4.12 15.03
N LYS A 208 3.83 4.70 15.04
CA LYS A 208 4.62 4.77 16.27
C LYS A 208 3.75 5.50 17.29
N ARG A 209 3.44 4.86 18.41
CA ARG A 209 2.85 5.56 19.56
C ARG A 209 3.84 6.64 19.96
N GLU A 210 3.60 7.87 19.56
CA GLU A 210 4.21 9.00 20.22
C GLU A 210 3.79 8.90 21.67
N GLN A 211 4.77 8.82 22.58
CA GLN A 211 4.52 9.01 23.98
C GLN A 211 3.71 10.29 24.11
N LYS A 212 2.52 10.20 24.67
CA LYS A 212 1.63 11.34 24.94
C LYS A 212 2.39 12.40 25.72
N SER A 213 3.09 13.30 25.06
CA SER A 213 3.36 14.61 25.60
C SER A 213 2.11 15.45 25.29
N LYS A 214 1.45 15.86 26.35
CA LYS A 214 0.30 16.77 26.33
C LYS A 214 0.69 18.07 25.62
N VAL A 215 0.28 18.24 24.36
CA VAL A 215 -0.01 19.55 23.79
C VAL A 215 -1.17 19.36 22.84
N ALA A 216 -2.33 19.88 23.24
CA ALA A 216 -3.50 20.04 22.40
C ALA A 216 -3.22 21.12 21.34
N GLY A 217 -3.56 20.86 20.08
CA GLY A 217 -3.81 21.89 19.08
C GLY A 217 -2.67 22.18 18.10
N ALA A 218 -2.26 21.21 17.27
CA ALA A 218 -1.59 21.52 16.01
C ALA A 218 -2.18 20.66 14.88
N PRO A 219 -2.39 21.22 13.66
CA PRO A 219 -2.86 20.43 12.55
C PRO A 219 -1.82 19.36 12.18
N SER A 220 -2.29 18.15 11.89
CA SER A 220 -1.49 17.00 11.49
C SER A 220 -0.65 17.34 10.25
N THR A 221 0.60 17.71 10.45
CA THR A 221 1.57 17.78 9.36
C THR A 221 2.01 16.36 9.04
N VAL A 222 1.70 15.91 7.83
CA VAL A 222 2.19 14.65 7.28
C VAL A 222 3.73 14.74 7.24
N PRO A 223 4.47 13.86 7.95
CA PRO A 223 5.93 13.91 7.88
C PRO A 223 6.38 13.58 6.45
N PRO A 224 7.49 14.17 5.97
CA PRO A 224 8.00 13.88 4.64
C PRO A 224 8.35 12.39 4.53
N PHE A 225 8.01 11.78 3.39
CA PHE A 225 8.49 10.45 3.04
C PHE A 225 10.01 10.51 2.91
N VAL A 226 10.72 9.81 3.78
CA VAL A 226 12.17 9.58 3.66
C VAL A 226 12.34 8.15 3.14
N PRO A 227 12.98 7.96 1.96
CA PRO A 227 13.19 6.67 1.34
C PRO A 227 14.07 5.73 2.17
#